data_cc8e93b1e63299675f91347a07389b5e
#
_entry.id   cc8e93b1e63299675f91347a07389b5e
#
_cell.length_a   1.000
_cell.length_b   1.000
_cell.length_c   1.000
_cell.angle_alpha   90.00
_cell.angle_beta   90.00
_cell.angle_gamma   90.00
#
_symmetry.space_group_name_H-M   'P 1'
#
loop_
_entity.id
_entity.type
_entity.pdbx_description
1 polymer ?
#
loop_
_entity_poly.entity_id
_entity_poly.type
_entity_poly.pdbx_seq_one_letter_code
_entity_poly.pdbx_strand_id
1 'polypeptide(L)'
;MERRRFGATGLLLVVLVVVFVGYLAGNMRRAGDISYSQLRSLFTEEKVQSFAIENERLTASLRDGTTATCELYSFETFYEDLNDLVVEQNKAGIIEAYDYHADHSTNWVQVLLPYVLAIMGFILLLNLMNRMNGGGAAANDKMARFGEARTQSLPTGSKKVTFQDVAGADEEKEELEEIVQFLRDPEKYTALGAHIPKGVLLVGPPGTGKTLLAKAVAGEADVAYLSISGSDFVEMYVGVGASRVRDLFEQAKKQAPAIVFIDEIDAVGRQRGSGLGGGHDEREQTLNQLLVEMDGFAVNEGVVVLAATNRVDILDPALLRPGRFDRQVYVGLPDIKGREDILKIHARGKPLAEDVDLGRVARSTAGFTGADLENLLNEAALLAGRRDQKFITEDVIHEAVIKVIAGPEKRSRVIPEIERKLTAYHEAGHAVVIHALPDHDPVHQITIVPRGQAGGMTIFLPEEDRSYRSKAYMTQQIVSLLGGRAAEELILGDISTGASSDIQRATAIARKMVGTYGMSEKLGNVAFDAGTDEVFIGKSMGHTRPYSEKTAAEMDEEIRAIIDSAYDQCRRILTANREQLVAVAEYLLVHETMDAETFESYFTGEQASEER
;
A
#
# COMPACT_ATOMS: atom_id res chain seq x y z
N MET A 1 -33.14 -21.17 6.30
CA MET A 1 -33.04 -22.64 6.48
C MET A 1 -32.81 -23.27 5.13
N GLU A 2 -31.57 -23.39 4.69
CA GLU A 2 -31.23 -24.08 3.44
C GLU A 2 -31.22 -25.58 3.67
N ARG A 3 -32.12 -26.30 3.00
CA ARG A 3 -32.11 -27.75 2.93
C ARG A 3 -30.87 -28.17 2.11
N ARG A 4 -29.82 -28.63 2.79
CA ARG A 4 -28.72 -29.35 2.15
C ARG A 4 -29.27 -30.60 1.47
N ARG A 5 -29.43 -30.57 0.17
CA ARG A 5 -29.69 -31.77 -0.64
C ARG A 5 -28.43 -32.64 -0.57
N PHE A 6 -28.54 -33.79 0.08
CA PHE A 6 -27.53 -34.84 -0.05
C PHE A 6 -27.45 -35.20 -1.53
N GLY A 7 -26.37 -34.85 -2.18
CA GLY A 7 -26.15 -35.21 -3.58
C GLY A 7 -26.02 -36.72 -3.74
N ALA A 8 -26.29 -37.24 -4.93
CA ALA A 8 -26.19 -38.65 -5.27
C ALA A 8 -24.88 -39.32 -4.79
N THR A 9 -23.80 -38.59 -4.69
CA THR A 9 -22.51 -39.04 -4.14
C THR A 9 -22.54 -39.34 -2.63
N GLY A 10 -23.33 -38.60 -1.85
CA GLY A 10 -23.47 -38.88 -0.41
C GLY A 10 -24.28 -40.17 -0.16
N LEU A 11 -25.32 -40.38 -0.97
CA LEU A 11 -26.12 -41.61 -0.91
C LEU A 11 -25.29 -42.84 -1.30
N LEU A 12 -24.44 -42.73 -2.31
CA LEU A 12 -23.57 -43.81 -2.81
C LEU A 12 -22.51 -44.18 -1.76
N LEU A 13 -21.98 -43.22 -1.03
CA LEU A 13 -21.00 -43.44 0.04
C LEU A 13 -21.65 -44.17 1.24
N VAL A 14 -22.88 -43.83 1.60
CA VAL A 14 -23.64 -44.49 2.65
C VAL A 14 -23.91 -45.95 2.27
N VAL A 15 -24.32 -46.25 1.02
CA VAL A 15 -24.52 -47.59 0.53
C VAL A 15 -23.23 -48.41 0.56
N LEU A 16 -22.11 -47.83 0.17
CA LEU A 16 -20.80 -48.50 0.19
C LEU A 16 -20.36 -48.87 1.62
N VAL A 17 -20.58 -47.98 2.58
CA VAL A 17 -20.29 -48.22 4.00
C VAL A 17 -21.19 -49.34 4.55
N VAL A 18 -22.48 -49.35 4.22
CA VAL A 18 -23.42 -50.37 4.68
C VAL A 18 -23.04 -51.75 4.12
N VAL A 19 -22.68 -51.84 2.83
CA VAL A 19 -22.23 -53.09 2.19
C VAL A 19 -20.90 -53.57 2.79
N PHE A 20 -19.97 -52.65 3.05
CA PHE A 20 -18.69 -52.99 3.67
C PHE A 20 -18.83 -53.50 5.11
N VAL A 21 -19.67 -52.84 5.91
CA VAL A 21 -19.99 -53.30 7.28
C VAL A 21 -20.70 -54.65 7.26
N GLY A 22 -21.64 -54.90 6.30
CA GLY A 22 -22.28 -56.19 6.11
C GLY A 22 -21.32 -57.32 5.74
N TYR A 23 -20.32 -57.03 4.88
CA TYR A 23 -19.26 -57.96 4.52
C TYR A 23 -18.35 -58.30 5.72
N LEU A 24 -17.94 -57.32 6.52
CA LEU A 24 -17.16 -57.54 7.74
C LEU A 24 -17.93 -58.35 8.78
N ALA A 25 -19.22 -58.08 8.95
CA ALA A 25 -20.07 -58.82 9.90
C ALA A 25 -20.27 -60.30 9.50
N GLY A 26 -20.26 -60.60 8.19
CA GLY A 26 -20.38 -61.99 7.67
C GLY A 26 -19.14 -62.84 7.89
N ASN A 27 -17.95 -62.18 8.02
CA ASN A 27 -16.67 -62.89 8.19
C ASN A 27 -16.16 -62.93 9.66
N MET A 28 -16.95 -62.53 10.63
CA MET A 28 -16.61 -62.68 12.04
C MET A 28 -16.79 -64.13 12.48
N ARG A 29 -15.72 -64.79 12.96
CA ARG A 29 -15.78 -66.10 13.63
C ARG A 29 -16.81 -66.07 14.76
N ARG A 30 -17.80 -66.99 14.72
CA ARG A 30 -18.77 -67.15 15.83
C ARG A 30 -18.05 -67.81 17.01
N ALA A 31 -18.28 -67.31 18.20
CA ALA A 31 -17.80 -67.93 19.43
C ALA A 31 -18.46 -69.31 19.59
N GLY A 32 -17.71 -70.41 19.44
CA GLY A 32 -18.19 -71.79 19.54
C GLY A 32 -17.47 -72.80 18.63
N ASP A 33 -16.62 -72.29 17.69
CA ASP A 33 -15.88 -73.16 16.78
C ASP A 33 -14.66 -73.75 17.50
N ILE A 34 -14.52 -75.14 17.50
CA ILE A 34 -13.35 -75.80 18.04
C ILE A 34 -12.26 -75.97 16.97
N SER A 35 -10.99 -76.15 17.41
CA SER A 35 -9.91 -76.40 16.48
C SER A 35 -9.94 -77.81 15.92
N TYR A 36 -9.33 -78.01 14.73
CA TYR A 36 -9.25 -79.33 14.09
C TYR A 36 -8.58 -80.41 15.00
N SER A 37 -7.56 -80.02 15.78
CA SER A 37 -6.92 -80.94 16.74
C SER A 37 -7.85 -81.36 17.88
N GLN A 38 -8.71 -80.48 18.35
CA GLN A 38 -9.75 -80.79 19.34
C GLN A 38 -10.85 -81.69 18.74
N LEU A 39 -11.25 -81.42 17.49
CA LEU A 39 -12.15 -82.28 16.77
C LEU A 39 -11.60 -83.71 16.68
N ARG A 40 -10.32 -83.90 16.29
CA ARG A 40 -9.64 -85.18 16.20
C ARG A 40 -9.62 -85.91 17.54
N SER A 41 -9.38 -85.20 18.66
CA SER A 41 -9.47 -85.85 19.97
C SER A 41 -10.86 -86.33 20.32
N LEU A 42 -11.92 -85.63 19.95
CA LEU A 42 -13.31 -86.02 20.17
C LEU A 42 -13.66 -87.32 19.44
N PHE A 43 -13.18 -87.59 18.22
CA PHE A 43 -13.31 -88.82 17.49
C PHE A 43 -12.49 -89.95 18.14
N THR A 44 -11.23 -89.66 18.54
CA THR A 44 -10.38 -90.66 19.18
C THR A 44 -10.89 -91.10 20.55
N GLU A 45 -11.54 -90.18 21.28
CA GLU A 45 -12.12 -90.41 22.60
C GLU A 45 -13.55 -91.03 22.55
N GLU A 46 -14.05 -91.40 21.35
CA GLU A 46 -15.37 -91.97 21.10
C GLU A 46 -16.54 -91.12 21.61
N LYS A 47 -16.41 -89.85 21.66
CA LYS A 47 -17.41 -88.87 22.18
C LYS A 47 -18.42 -88.45 21.13
N VAL A 48 -18.13 -88.63 19.84
CA VAL A 48 -19.00 -88.23 18.74
C VAL A 48 -20.14 -89.25 18.54
N GLN A 49 -21.39 -88.79 18.60
CA GLN A 49 -22.57 -89.62 18.37
C GLN A 49 -23.02 -89.58 16.90
N SER A 50 -23.04 -88.39 16.31
CA SER A 50 -23.32 -88.17 14.89
C SER A 50 -22.65 -86.92 14.38
N PHE A 51 -22.38 -86.79 13.08
CA PHE A 51 -21.85 -85.59 12.49
C PHE A 51 -22.32 -85.46 11.03
N ALA A 52 -22.34 -84.21 10.58
CA ALA A 52 -22.55 -83.81 9.19
C ALA A 52 -21.50 -82.77 8.75
N ILE A 53 -21.11 -82.88 7.46
CA ILE A 53 -20.21 -81.92 6.84
C ILE A 53 -20.94 -81.15 5.74
N GLU A 54 -21.11 -79.84 5.91
CA GLU A 54 -21.70 -78.94 4.91
C GLU A 54 -20.75 -77.77 4.62
N ASN A 55 -20.42 -77.54 3.37
CA ASN A 55 -19.56 -76.38 2.96
C ASN A 55 -18.27 -76.26 3.79
N GLU A 56 -17.47 -77.35 3.89
CA GLU A 56 -16.23 -77.43 4.66
C GLU A 56 -16.39 -77.13 6.17
N ARG A 57 -17.64 -77.21 6.68
CA ARG A 57 -17.91 -77.06 8.11
C ARG A 57 -18.48 -78.37 8.64
N LEU A 58 -17.76 -78.97 9.60
CA LEU A 58 -18.21 -80.17 10.29
C LEU A 58 -18.95 -79.74 11.56
N THR A 59 -20.17 -80.23 11.69
CA THR A 59 -20.99 -80.13 12.90
C THR A 59 -21.15 -81.51 13.52
N ALA A 60 -20.57 -81.73 14.67
CA ALA A 60 -20.65 -82.97 15.43
C ALA A 60 -21.55 -82.81 16.64
N SER A 61 -22.49 -83.80 16.80
CA SER A 61 -23.26 -83.96 18.03
C SER A 61 -22.55 -84.92 18.93
N LEU A 62 -22.31 -84.54 20.14
CA LEU A 62 -21.55 -85.32 21.15
C LEU A 62 -22.55 -86.11 22.03
N ARG A 63 -22.10 -87.21 22.63
CA ARG A 63 -22.89 -88.06 23.53
C ARG A 63 -23.36 -87.36 24.81
N ASP A 64 -22.78 -86.22 25.17
CA ASP A 64 -23.21 -85.36 26.28
C ASP A 64 -24.37 -84.43 25.92
N GLY A 65 -24.84 -84.49 24.67
CA GLY A 65 -25.93 -83.65 24.13
C GLY A 65 -25.47 -82.27 23.65
N THR A 66 -24.18 -82.01 23.67
CA THR A 66 -23.58 -80.71 23.15
C THR A 66 -23.26 -80.89 21.66
N THR A 67 -23.22 -79.78 20.94
CA THR A 67 -22.78 -79.68 19.55
C THR A 67 -21.46 -78.94 19.43
N ALA A 68 -20.51 -79.54 18.69
CA ALA A 68 -19.24 -78.96 18.37
C ALA A 68 -19.16 -78.67 16.87
N THR A 69 -18.72 -77.44 16.51
CA THR A 69 -18.51 -77.02 15.11
C THR A 69 -17.06 -76.81 14.84
N CYS A 70 -16.53 -77.28 13.71
CA CYS A 70 -15.16 -77.06 13.27
C CYS A 70 -15.14 -76.73 11.78
N GLU A 71 -14.41 -75.70 11.41
CA GLU A 71 -14.15 -75.38 10.01
C GLU A 71 -12.98 -76.25 9.52
N LEU A 72 -13.20 -77.05 8.52
CA LEU A 72 -12.20 -77.95 7.95
C LEU A 72 -11.34 -77.20 6.94
N TYR A 73 -10.07 -77.45 6.92
CA TYR A 73 -9.17 -76.87 5.91
C TYR A 73 -9.49 -77.40 4.51
N SER A 74 -9.74 -78.65 4.37
CA SER A 74 -10.31 -79.27 3.20
C SER A 74 -11.03 -80.62 3.62
N PHE A 75 -12.03 -81.02 2.88
CA PHE A 75 -12.71 -82.28 3.07
C PHE A 75 -11.75 -83.45 2.86
N GLU A 76 -10.82 -83.36 1.90
CA GLU A 76 -9.81 -84.38 1.64
C GLU A 76 -8.94 -84.66 2.85
N THR A 77 -8.45 -83.65 3.51
CA THR A 77 -7.58 -83.79 4.73
C THR A 77 -8.37 -84.47 5.86
N PHE A 78 -9.65 -84.15 6.06
CA PHE A 78 -10.47 -84.77 7.05
C PHE A 78 -10.71 -86.23 6.69
N TYR A 79 -11.02 -86.54 5.41
CA TYR A 79 -11.27 -87.90 4.93
C TYR A 79 -10.03 -88.77 5.08
N GLU A 80 -8.86 -88.35 4.72
CA GLU A 80 -7.60 -89.09 4.89
C GLU A 80 -7.28 -89.35 6.35
N ASP A 81 -7.49 -88.38 7.25
CA ASP A 81 -7.09 -88.45 8.66
C ASP A 81 -8.05 -89.26 9.55
N LEU A 82 -9.35 -89.23 9.27
CA LEU A 82 -10.38 -89.70 10.21
C LEU A 82 -11.35 -90.69 9.62
N ASN A 83 -11.43 -90.93 8.29
CA ASN A 83 -12.39 -91.76 7.68
C ASN A 83 -12.31 -93.22 8.17
N ASP A 84 -11.13 -93.81 8.31
CA ASP A 84 -10.94 -95.17 8.78
C ASP A 84 -11.46 -95.32 10.22
N LEU A 85 -11.21 -94.35 11.08
CA LEU A 85 -11.73 -94.31 12.43
C LEU A 85 -13.23 -94.14 12.49
N VAL A 86 -13.80 -93.29 11.63
CA VAL A 86 -15.25 -93.12 11.50
C VAL A 86 -15.96 -94.40 11.06
N VAL A 87 -15.41 -95.13 10.06
CA VAL A 87 -15.94 -96.35 9.58
C VAL A 87 -15.87 -97.44 10.64
N GLU A 88 -14.78 -97.55 11.40
CA GLU A 88 -14.61 -98.49 12.50
C GLU A 88 -15.59 -98.19 13.64
N GLN A 89 -15.75 -96.93 14.08
CA GLN A 89 -16.65 -96.51 15.13
C GLN A 89 -18.15 -96.64 14.71
N ASN A 90 -18.45 -96.42 13.45
CA ASN A 90 -19.78 -96.64 12.96
C ASN A 90 -20.16 -98.15 12.94
N LYS A 91 -19.20 -99.03 12.54
CA LYS A 91 -19.42 -100.50 12.62
C LYS A 91 -19.56 -100.99 14.06
N ALA A 92 -18.86 -100.33 15.00
CA ALA A 92 -18.98 -100.60 16.42
C ALA A 92 -20.23 -100.01 17.08
N GLY A 93 -21.08 -99.30 16.36
CA GLY A 93 -22.29 -98.64 16.88
C GLY A 93 -21.97 -97.43 17.79
N ILE A 94 -20.74 -96.87 17.73
CA ILE A 94 -20.32 -95.70 18.49
C ILE A 94 -20.84 -94.45 17.80
N ILE A 95 -20.71 -94.37 16.46
CA ILE A 95 -21.30 -93.28 15.63
C ILE A 95 -22.59 -93.81 15.02
N GLU A 96 -23.71 -93.18 15.35
CA GLU A 96 -25.04 -93.65 14.91
C GLU A 96 -25.35 -93.18 13.49
N ALA A 97 -24.97 -91.99 13.09
CA ALA A 97 -25.18 -91.45 11.75
C ALA A 97 -24.05 -90.47 11.40
N TYR A 98 -23.66 -90.50 10.14
CA TYR A 98 -22.78 -89.48 9.58
C TYR A 98 -23.16 -89.17 8.14
N ASP A 99 -22.93 -87.88 7.71
CA ASP A 99 -23.25 -87.41 6.36
C ASP A 99 -22.10 -86.56 5.80
N TYR A 100 -21.70 -86.91 4.56
CA TYR A 100 -20.69 -86.16 3.79
C TYR A 100 -21.36 -85.34 2.69
N HIS A 101 -22.03 -84.26 3.03
CA HIS A 101 -22.65 -83.35 2.03
C HIS A 101 -21.61 -82.48 1.38
N ALA A 102 -21.15 -82.81 0.19
CA ALA A 102 -20.37 -81.96 -0.66
C ALA A 102 -21.32 -81.08 -1.49
N ASP A 103 -21.72 -79.91 -0.93
CA ASP A 103 -22.49 -78.95 -1.71
C ASP A 103 -21.52 -78.02 -2.46
N HIS A 104 -21.39 -78.17 -3.77
CA HIS A 104 -20.61 -77.31 -4.68
C HIS A 104 -21.44 -76.12 -5.15
N SER A 105 -22.35 -75.57 -4.35
CA SER A 105 -23.05 -74.34 -4.71
C SER A 105 -22.08 -73.18 -4.64
N THR A 106 -21.52 -72.74 -5.78
CA THR A 106 -20.73 -71.57 -5.93
C THR A 106 -21.59 -70.35 -5.60
N ASN A 107 -21.34 -69.73 -4.47
CA ASN A 107 -22.08 -68.54 -4.04
C ASN A 107 -21.70 -67.34 -4.94
N TRP A 108 -22.43 -67.17 -6.06
CA TRP A 108 -22.19 -66.14 -7.07
C TRP A 108 -22.09 -64.71 -6.50
N VAL A 109 -22.74 -64.48 -5.35
CA VAL A 109 -22.66 -63.21 -4.65
C VAL A 109 -21.25 -62.93 -4.14
N GLN A 110 -20.54 -63.93 -3.59
CA GLN A 110 -19.17 -63.77 -3.10
C GLN A 110 -18.19 -63.58 -4.25
N VAL A 111 -18.42 -64.16 -5.42
CA VAL A 111 -17.56 -64.00 -6.60
C VAL A 111 -17.79 -62.65 -7.28
N LEU A 112 -19.04 -62.19 -7.39
CA LEU A 112 -19.36 -60.93 -8.09
C LEU A 112 -19.17 -59.67 -7.24
N LEU A 113 -19.31 -59.76 -5.90
CA LEU A 113 -19.21 -58.62 -4.99
C LEU A 113 -17.90 -57.80 -5.13
N PRO A 114 -16.70 -58.42 -5.20
CA PRO A 114 -15.44 -57.63 -5.36
C PRO A 114 -15.40 -56.92 -6.71
N TYR A 115 -15.95 -57.45 -7.78
CA TYR A 115 -16.00 -56.80 -9.09
C TYR A 115 -16.98 -55.63 -9.11
N VAL A 116 -18.14 -55.76 -8.46
CA VAL A 116 -19.11 -54.67 -8.31
C VAL A 116 -18.50 -53.52 -7.48
N LEU A 117 -17.79 -53.85 -6.40
CA LEU A 117 -17.08 -52.84 -5.56
C LEU A 117 -15.96 -52.17 -6.34
N ALA A 118 -15.20 -52.92 -7.16
CA ALA A 118 -14.13 -52.35 -7.99
C ALA A 118 -14.69 -51.38 -9.06
N ILE A 119 -15.79 -51.77 -9.74
CA ILE A 119 -16.47 -50.90 -10.73
C ILE A 119 -17.03 -49.65 -10.06
N MET A 120 -17.67 -49.80 -8.89
CA MET A 120 -18.23 -48.68 -8.15
C MET A 120 -17.12 -47.73 -7.63
N GLY A 121 -15.98 -48.29 -7.16
CA GLY A 121 -14.79 -47.53 -6.78
C GLY A 121 -14.18 -46.77 -7.97
N PHE A 122 -14.15 -47.41 -9.15
CA PHE A 122 -13.66 -46.79 -10.39
C PHE A 122 -14.56 -45.63 -10.85
N ILE A 123 -15.89 -45.81 -10.80
CA ILE A 123 -16.86 -44.75 -11.10
C ILE A 123 -16.71 -43.57 -10.10
N LEU A 124 -16.50 -43.88 -8.81
CA LEU A 124 -16.25 -42.86 -7.79
C LEU A 124 -14.96 -42.09 -8.07
N LEU A 125 -13.90 -42.81 -8.45
CA LEU A 125 -12.60 -42.22 -8.82
C LEU A 125 -12.73 -41.33 -10.06
N LEU A 126 -13.44 -41.77 -11.09
CA LEU A 126 -13.74 -40.96 -12.28
C LEU A 126 -14.55 -39.71 -11.95
N ASN A 127 -15.54 -39.80 -11.06
CA ASN A 127 -16.28 -38.62 -10.58
C ASN A 127 -15.41 -37.69 -9.75
N LEU A 128 -14.50 -38.22 -8.94
CA LEU A 128 -13.53 -37.42 -8.19
C LEU A 128 -12.53 -36.70 -9.14
N MET A 129 -12.01 -37.45 -10.13
CA MET A 129 -11.14 -36.88 -11.17
C MET A 129 -11.86 -35.82 -12.01
N ASN A 130 -13.13 -36.04 -12.38
CA ASN A 130 -13.92 -35.03 -13.07
C ASN A 130 -14.24 -33.82 -12.20
N ARG A 131 -14.41 -33.98 -10.89
CA ARG A 131 -14.49 -32.84 -9.95
C ARG A 131 -13.17 -32.13 -9.76
N MET A 132 -12.05 -32.82 -9.74
CA MET A 132 -10.72 -32.24 -9.72
C MET A 132 -10.38 -31.54 -11.05
N ASN A 133 -10.75 -32.06 -12.19
CA ASN A 133 -10.62 -31.42 -13.50
C ASN A 133 -11.63 -30.28 -13.71
N GLY A 134 -12.84 -30.35 -13.16
CA GLY A 134 -13.81 -29.24 -13.15
C GLY A 134 -13.38 -28.09 -12.20
N GLY A 135 -12.59 -28.41 -11.16
CA GLY A 135 -11.89 -27.41 -10.33
C GLY A 135 -10.72 -26.73 -11.06
N GLY A 136 -10.13 -27.39 -12.04
CA GLY A 136 -9.09 -26.83 -12.92
C GLY A 136 -9.61 -25.75 -13.86
N ALA A 137 -10.84 -25.84 -14.34
CA ALA A 137 -11.47 -24.76 -15.13
C ALA A 137 -11.76 -23.52 -14.26
N ALA A 138 -12.22 -23.69 -13.01
CA ALA A 138 -12.41 -22.58 -12.08
C ALA A 138 -11.08 -22.02 -11.52
N ALA A 139 -10.02 -22.82 -11.45
CA ALA A 139 -8.69 -22.36 -11.09
C ALA A 139 -8.00 -21.64 -12.26
N ASN A 140 -8.20 -22.12 -13.50
CA ASN A 140 -7.74 -21.43 -14.72
C ASN A 140 -8.52 -20.12 -14.94
N ASP A 141 -9.82 -20.07 -14.64
CA ASP A 141 -10.63 -18.85 -14.72
C ASP A 141 -10.22 -17.84 -13.63
N LYS A 142 -9.85 -18.31 -12.44
CA LYS A 142 -9.23 -17.46 -11.41
C LYS A 142 -7.83 -17.01 -11.80
N MET A 143 -7.01 -17.87 -12.40
CA MET A 143 -5.68 -17.49 -12.90
C MET A 143 -5.77 -16.52 -14.09
N ALA A 144 -6.72 -16.70 -15.00
CA ALA A 144 -6.99 -15.74 -16.07
C ALA A 144 -7.42 -14.37 -15.52
N ARG A 145 -8.25 -14.34 -14.47
CA ARG A 145 -8.65 -13.10 -13.79
C ARG A 145 -7.56 -12.41 -12.98
N PHE A 146 -6.48 -13.10 -12.59
CA PHE A 146 -5.31 -12.46 -11.99
C PHE A 146 -4.54 -11.56 -12.96
N GLY A 147 -4.65 -11.80 -14.25
CA GLY A 147 -4.06 -10.99 -15.32
C GLY A 147 -4.95 -9.86 -15.83
N GLU A 148 -6.22 -9.77 -15.38
CA GLU A 148 -7.13 -8.68 -15.75
C GLU A 148 -6.69 -7.38 -15.06
N ALA A 149 -6.63 -6.29 -15.81
CA ALA A 149 -6.37 -4.96 -15.27
C ALA A 149 -7.57 -4.51 -14.41
N ARG A 150 -7.32 -4.18 -13.15
CA ARG A 150 -8.32 -3.59 -12.26
C ARG A 150 -8.49 -2.10 -12.60
N THR A 151 -9.04 -1.82 -13.76
CA THR A 151 -9.30 -0.45 -14.20
C THR A 151 -10.43 0.16 -13.39
N GLN A 152 -10.22 1.37 -12.86
CA GLN A 152 -11.30 2.21 -12.36
C GLN A 152 -11.88 2.97 -13.56
N SER A 153 -12.98 2.48 -14.12
CA SER A 153 -13.79 3.27 -15.05
C SER A 153 -14.70 4.21 -14.26
N LEU A 154 -14.83 5.46 -14.70
CA LEU A 154 -15.81 6.37 -14.10
C LEU A 154 -17.22 5.79 -14.28
N PRO A 155 -18.02 5.62 -13.20
CA PRO A 155 -19.36 5.07 -13.32
C PRO A 155 -20.20 5.93 -14.27
N THR A 156 -20.92 5.28 -15.19
CA THR A 156 -21.84 5.94 -16.10
C THR A 156 -22.92 6.66 -15.26
N GLY A 157 -22.88 8.01 -15.22
CA GLY A 157 -23.81 8.81 -14.41
C GLY A 157 -23.19 9.57 -13.24
N SER A 158 -21.89 9.44 -12.94
CA SER A 158 -21.20 10.33 -12.00
C SER A 158 -21.01 11.72 -12.64
N LYS A 159 -21.06 12.77 -11.82
CA LYS A 159 -20.76 14.15 -12.27
C LYS A 159 -19.36 14.13 -12.91
N LYS A 160 -19.28 14.46 -14.21
CA LYS A 160 -18.00 14.55 -14.92
C LYS A 160 -17.18 15.69 -14.35
N VAL A 161 -15.92 15.43 -14.06
CA VAL A 161 -14.95 16.45 -13.70
C VAL A 161 -14.52 17.15 -14.99
N THR A 162 -14.54 18.47 -15.01
CA THR A 162 -14.18 19.31 -16.16
C THR A 162 -13.09 20.31 -15.76
N PHE A 163 -12.57 21.08 -16.70
CA PHE A 163 -11.61 22.16 -16.41
C PHE A 163 -12.15 23.24 -15.47
N GLN A 164 -13.47 23.35 -15.30
CA GLN A 164 -14.12 24.25 -14.32
C GLN A 164 -13.94 23.77 -12.86
N ASP A 165 -13.62 22.50 -12.67
CA ASP A 165 -13.35 21.92 -11.34
C ASP A 165 -11.84 21.93 -11.01
N VAL A 166 -10.99 22.41 -11.94
CA VAL A 166 -9.55 22.58 -11.76
C VAL A 166 -9.22 24.06 -11.71
N ALA A 167 -8.49 24.52 -10.69
CA ALA A 167 -8.03 25.89 -10.56
C ALA A 167 -6.51 25.95 -10.40
N GLY A 168 -5.91 27.09 -10.68
CA GLY A 168 -4.49 27.37 -10.47
C GLY A 168 -3.54 26.56 -11.34
N ALA A 169 -3.94 26.23 -12.55
CA ALA A 169 -3.16 25.49 -13.54
C ALA A 169 -3.60 25.94 -14.95
N ASP A 170 -3.60 27.25 -15.18
CA ASP A 170 -4.21 27.82 -16.41
C ASP A 170 -3.35 27.47 -17.64
N GLU A 171 -2.02 27.53 -17.55
CA GLU A 171 -1.08 27.18 -18.61
C GLU A 171 -1.11 25.68 -18.89
N GLU A 172 -1.17 24.84 -17.88
CA GLU A 172 -1.26 23.39 -18.02
C GLU A 172 -2.59 22.98 -18.66
N LYS A 173 -3.69 23.68 -18.35
CA LYS A 173 -4.99 23.47 -19.00
C LYS A 173 -4.94 23.85 -20.48
N GLU A 174 -4.35 24.99 -20.84
CA GLU A 174 -4.19 25.42 -22.21
C GLU A 174 -3.39 24.39 -23.03
N GLU A 175 -2.31 23.87 -22.45
CA GLU A 175 -1.48 22.83 -23.10
C GLU A 175 -2.25 21.52 -23.30
N LEU A 176 -3.10 21.14 -22.32
CA LEU A 176 -3.92 19.94 -22.40
C LEU A 176 -5.20 20.12 -23.23
N GLU A 177 -5.65 21.35 -23.46
CA GLU A 177 -6.81 21.63 -24.31
C GLU A 177 -6.60 21.21 -25.76
N GLU A 178 -5.35 21.26 -26.25
CA GLU A 178 -5.01 20.72 -27.56
C GLU A 178 -5.34 19.22 -27.68
N ILE A 179 -5.13 18.47 -26.60
CA ILE A 179 -5.45 17.03 -26.54
C ILE A 179 -6.96 16.82 -26.53
N VAL A 180 -7.69 17.65 -25.76
CA VAL A 180 -9.16 17.63 -25.74
C VAL A 180 -9.74 17.91 -27.12
N GLN A 181 -9.25 18.95 -27.80
CA GLN A 181 -9.69 19.31 -29.13
C GLN A 181 -9.41 18.20 -30.14
N PHE A 182 -8.23 17.57 -30.04
CA PHE A 182 -7.91 16.44 -30.89
C PHE A 182 -8.83 15.24 -30.67
N LEU A 183 -9.08 14.85 -29.40
CA LEU A 183 -9.98 13.73 -29.09
C LEU A 183 -11.41 13.98 -29.56
N ARG A 184 -11.84 15.25 -29.64
CA ARG A 184 -13.15 15.67 -30.16
C ARG A 184 -13.21 15.68 -31.68
N ASP A 185 -12.15 16.17 -32.34
CA ASP A 185 -12.10 16.35 -33.81
C ASP A 185 -10.70 15.95 -34.37
N PRO A 186 -10.41 14.66 -34.47
CA PRO A 186 -9.12 14.17 -34.95
C PRO A 186 -8.87 14.48 -36.44
N GLU A 187 -9.93 14.62 -37.25
CA GLU A 187 -9.81 14.84 -38.70
C GLU A 187 -9.19 16.20 -39.03
N LYS A 188 -9.47 17.22 -38.24
CA LYS A 188 -8.92 18.57 -38.39
C LYS A 188 -7.40 18.59 -38.33
N TYR A 189 -6.81 17.79 -37.45
CA TYR A 189 -5.36 17.74 -37.24
C TYR A 189 -4.65 16.82 -38.22
N THR A 190 -5.26 15.67 -38.53
CA THR A 190 -4.72 14.71 -39.49
C THR A 190 -4.71 15.24 -40.90
N ALA A 191 -5.71 16.07 -41.28
CA ALA A 191 -5.77 16.74 -42.59
C ALA A 191 -4.59 17.72 -42.82
N LEU A 192 -4.03 18.29 -41.76
CA LEU A 192 -2.86 19.16 -41.78
C LEU A 192 -1.53 18.40 -41.68
N GLY A 193 -1.56 17.05 -41.57
CA GLY A 193 -0.39 16.23 -41.39
C GLY A 193 0.23 16.32 -39.97
N ALA A 194 -0.50 16.84 -39.00
CA ALA A 194 -0.03 16.90 -37.62
C ALA A 194 0.02 15.49 -36.98
N HIS A 195 1.09 15.20 -36.26
CA HIS A 195 1.21 14.01 -35.43
C HIS A 195 0.81 14.35 -34.00
N ILE A 196 -0.13 13.58 -33.46
CA ILE A 196 -0.64 13.77 -32.12
C ILE A 196 0.29 13.08 -31.13
N PRO A 197 0.54 13.68 -29.96
CA PRO A 197 1.28 13.01 -28.91
C PRO A 197 0.53 11.75 -28.47
N LYS A 198 1.19 10.59 -28.54
CA LYS A 198 0.64 9.32 -28.06
C LYS A 198 0.52 9.31 -26.54
N GLY A 199 1.44 9.99 -25.88
CA GLY A 199 1.47 10.05 -24.44
C GLY A 199 1.88 11.42 -23.92
N VAL A 200 1.29 11.81 -22.78
CA VAL A 200 1.64 13.01 -22.02
C VAL A 200 1.98 12.61 -20.60
N LEU A 201 3.10 13.11 -20.12
CA LEU A 201 3.58 12.89 -18.78
C LEU A 201 3.32 14.13 -17.92
N LEU A 202 2.49 14.00 -16.90
CA LEU A 202 2.24 15.02 -15.89
C LEU A 202 3.31 14.87 -14.79
N VAL A 203 4.14 15.89 -14.64
CA VAL A 203 5.27 15.90 -13.69
C VAL A 203 5.05 16.98 -12.64
N GLY A 204 5.35 16.72 -11.38
CA GLY A 204 5.28 17.74 -10.33
C GLY A 204 5.18 17.19 -8.92
N PRO A 205 5.22 18.03 -7.89
CA PRO A 205 5.11 17.63 -6.49
C PRO A 205 3.81 16.86 -6.21
N PRO A 206 3.76 16.02 -5.16
CA PRO A 206 2.52 15.38 -4.75
C PRO A 206 1.48 16.42 -4.33
N GLY A 207 0.19 16.12 -4.53
CA GLY A 207 -0.90 17.00 -4.12
C GLY A 207 -1.20 18.19 -5.05
N THR A 208 -0.46 18.36 -6.16
CA THR A 208 -0.69 19.47 -7.12
C THR A 208 -1.86 19.27 -8.08
N GLY A 209 -2.58 18.13 -8.00
CA GLY A 209 -3.79 17.90 -8.80
C GLY A 209 -3.58 17.16 -10.11
N LYS A 210 -2.43 16.52 -10.37
CA LYS A 210 -2.14 15.77 -11.60
C LYS A 210 -3.24 14.76 -11.98
N THR A 211 -3.68 13.96 -11.03
CA THR A 211 -4.78 12.98 -11.23
C THR A 211 -6.11 13.66 -11.50
N LEU A 212 -6.39 14.81 -10.86
CA LEU A 212 -7.59 15.61 -11.10
C LEU A 212 -7.59 16.21 -12.51
N LEU A 213 -6.44 16.73 -12.94
CA LEU A 213 -6.25 17.30 -14.27
C LEU A 213 -6.46 16.24 -15.37
N ALA A 214 -5.92 15.01 -15.19
CA ALA A 214 -6.16 13.91 -16.12
C ALA A 214 -7.65 13.53 -16.23
N LYS A 215 -8.37 13.52 -15.10
CA LYS A 215 -9.84 13.32 -15.10
C LYS A 215 -10.57 14.44 -15.80
N ALA A 216 -10.12 15.69 -15.62
CA ALA A 216 -10.73 16.85 -16.25
C ALA A 216 -10.56 16.81 -17.76
N VAL A 217 -9.39 16.42 -18.28
CA VAL A 217 -9.16 16.23 -19.72
C VAL A 217 -10.15 15.22 -20.31
N ALA A 218 -10.33 14.08 -19.65
CA ALA A 218 -11.27 13.07 -20.12
C ALA A 218 -12.73 13.52 -20.06
N GLY A 219 -13.12 14.23 -18.99
CA GLY A 219 -14.46 14.79 -18.83
C GLY A 219 -14.76 15.90 -19.80
N GLU A 220 -13.77 16.75 -20.11
CA GLU A 220 -13.88 17.83 -21.10
C GLU A 220 -13.96 17.27 -22.53
N ALA A 221 -13.16 16.25 -22.85
CA ALA A 221 -13.20 15.58 -24.14
C ALA A 221 -14.43 14.67 -24.34
N ASP A 222 -15.14 14.34 -23.27
CA ASP A 222 -16.28 13.40 -23.26
C ASP A 222 -15.90 12.00 -23.78
N VAL A 223 -14.73 11.50 -23.38
CA VAL A 223 -14.22 10.19 -23.79
C VAL A 223 -14.12 9.22 -22.59
N ALA A 224 -13.96 7.94 -22.91
CA ALA A 224 -13.75 6.92 -21.89
C ALA A 224 -12.45 7.17 -21.10
N TYR A 225 -12.50 7.00 -19.76
CA TYR A 225 -11.35 7.15 -18.87
C TYR A 225 -11.06 5.85 -18.15
N LEU A 226 -9.88 5.30 -18.40
CA LEU A 226 -9.39 4.06 -17.81
C LEU A 226 -8.18 4.40 -16.93
N SER A 227 -8.33 4.28 -15.61
CA SER A 227 -7.28 4.62 -14.65
C SER A 227 -6.73 3.40 -13.96
N ILE A 228 -5.41 3.36 -13.80
CA ILE A 228 -4.67 2.35 -13.05
C ILE A 228 -3.50 3.00 -12.33
N SER A 229 -3.09 2.44 -11.18
CA SER A 229 -1.84 2.83 -10.52
C SER A 229 -0.66 2.04 -11.10
N GLY A 230 0.49 2.67 -11.28
CA GLY A 230 1.73 1.99 -11.64
C GLY A 230 2.10 0.88 -10.67
N SER A 231 1.74 1.02 -9.39
CA SER A 231 1.93 -0.01 -8.38
C SER A 231 1.10 -1.28 -8.64
N ASP A 232 -0.05 -1.18 -9.30
CA ASP A 232 -0.91 -2.32 -9.64
C ASP A 232 -0.29 -3.25 -10.69
N PHE A 233 0.72 -2.78 -11.41
CA PHE A 233 1.48 -3.60 -12.34
C PHE A 233 2.62 -4.39 -11.68
N VAL A 234 3.00 -4.04 -10.45
CA VAL A 234 4.09 -4.70 -9.73
C VAL A 234 3.53 -5.82 -8.87
N GLU A 235 3.74 -7.05 -9.28
CA GLU A 235 3.29 -8.26 -8.57
C GLU A 235 4.46 -9.19 -8.30
N MET A 236 4.28 -10.17 -7.39
CA MET A 236 5.32 -11.15 -7.08
C MET A 236 5.45 -12.26 -8.14
N TYR A 237 4.47 -12.38 -9.06
CA TYR A 237 4.45 -13.42 -10.08
C TYR A 237 4.88 -12.88 -11.43
N VAL A 238 5.94 -13.46 -11.99
CA VAL A 238 6.51 -13.07 -13.29
C VAL A 238 5.45 -13.15 -14.41
N GLY A 239 5.32 -12.05 -15.16
CA GLY A 239 4.44 -11.95 -16.33
C GLY A 239 3.01 -11.47 -16.06
N VAL A 240 2.58 -11.34 -14.79
CA VAL A 240 1.25 -10.82 -14.44
C VAL A 240 1.15 -9.34 -14.78
N GLY A 241 2.15 -8.53 -14.43
CA GLY A 241 2.21 -7.11 -14.77
C GLY A 241 2.12 -6.86 -16.27
N ALA A 242 2.89 -7.60 -17.06
CA ALA A 242 2.84 -7.50 -18.53
C ALA A 242 1.48 -7.92 -19.11
N SER A 243 0.79 -8.88 -18.49
CA SER A 243 -0.58 -9.27 -18.88
C SER A 243 -1.58 -8.16 -18.60
N ARG A 244 -1.49 -7.50 -17.43
CA ARG A 244 -2.35 -6.36 -17.07
C ARG A 244 -2.14 -5.17 -18.00
N VAL A 245 -0.90 -4.89 -18.39
CA VAL A 245 -0.61 -3.86 -19.39
C VAL A 245 -1.35 -4.16 -20.69
N ARG A 246 -1.23 -5.37 -21.24
CA ARG A 246 -1.91 -5.76 -22.49
C ARG A 246 -3.43 -5.63 -22.36
N ASP A 247 -3.99 -6.11 -21.27
CA ASP A 247 -5.44 -6.06 -21.03
C ASP A 247 -5.95 -4.62 -20.93
N LEU A 248 -5.23 -3.72 -20.21
CA LEU A 248 -5.54 -2.30 -20.13
C LEU A 248 -5.62 -1.64 -21.52
N PHE A 249 -4.61 -1.87 -22.34
CA PHE A 249 -4.56 -1.28 -23.68
C PHE A 249 -5.58 -1.91 -24.64
N GLU A 250 -5.89 -3.20 -24.49
CA GLU A 250 -6.97 -3.85 -25.24
C GLU A 250 -8.35 -3.28 -24.86
N GLN A 251 -8.59 -3.03 -23.55
CA GLN A 251 -9.81 -2.37 -23.08
C GLN A 251 -9.92 -0.94 -23.63
N ALA A 252 -8.82 -0.19 -23.65
CA ALA A 252 -8.80 1.17 -24.20
C ALA A 252 -9.14 1.19 -25.70
N LYS A 253 -8.57 0.28 -26.47
CA LYS A 253 -8.86 0.14 -27.92
C LYS A 253 -10.34 -0.20 -28.19
N LYS A 254 -10.94 -1.04 -27.34
CA LYS A 254 -12.38 -1.40 -27.44
C LYS A 254 -13.31 -0.21 -27.12
N GLN A 255 -12.83 0.76 -26.35
CA GLN A 255 -13.61 1.91 -25.89
C GLN A 255 -13.17 3.23 -26.56
N ALA A 256 -12.36 3.18 -27.61
CA ALA A 256 -11.87 4.37 -28.31
C ALA A 256 -13.04 5.22 -28.88
N PRO A 257 -12.98 6.57 -28.78
CA PRO A 257 -11.87 7.35 -28.22
C PRO A 257 -11.77 7.25 -26.70
N ALA A 258 -10.53 7.09 -26.17
CA ALA A 258 -10.31 6.83 -24.75
C ALA A 258 -9.02 7.46 -24.24
N ILE A 259 -9.00 7.79 -22.95
CA ILE A 259 -7.80 8.16 -22.21
C ILE A 259 -7.42 7.01 -21.26
N VAL A 260 -6.19 6.55 -21.36
CA VAL A 260 -5.54 5.67 -20.38
C VAL A 260 -4.75 6.54 -19.43
N PHE A 261 -5.04 6.47 -18.14
CA PHE A 261 -4.28 7.19 -17.12
C PHE A 261 -3.50 6.22 -16.22
N ILE A 262 -2.19 6.44 -16.14
CA ILE A 262 -1.30 5.66 -15.29
C ILE A 262 -0.75 6.58 -14.20
N ASP A 263 -1.26 6.43 -12.98
CA ASP A 263 -0.74 7.18 -11.84
C ASP A 263 0.52 6.51 -11.29
N GLU A 264 1.41 7.28 -10.69
CA GLU A 264 2.68 6.79 -10.12
C GLU A 264 3.47 5.89 -11.08
N ILE A 265 3.66 6.35 -12.33
CA ILE A 265 4.34 5.54 -13.36
C ILE A 265 5.77 5.16 -12.98
N ASP A 266 6.40 5.91 -12.08
CA ASP A 266 7.73 5.64 -11.54
C ASP A 266 7.81 4.32 -10.77
N ALA A 267 6.68 3.75 -10.31
CA ALA A 267 6.65 2.41 -9.73
C ALA A 267 7.12 1.32 -10.72
N VAL A 268 6.83 1.50 -12.01
CA VAL A 268 7.19 0.55 -13.09
C VAL A 268 8.32 1.11 -13.96
N GLY A 269 8.29 2.43 -14.20
CA GLY A 269 9.16 3.12 -15.16
C GLY A 269 10.55 3.48 -14.66
N ARG A 270 10.99 3.00 -13.51
CA ARG A 270 12.29 3.35 -12.93
C ARG A 270 13.46 2.80 -13.73
N GLN A 271 14.56 3.59 -13.86
CA GLN A 271 15.81 3.19 -14.48
C GLN A 271 16.38 1.88 -13.94
N ARG A 272 17.02 1.12 -14.83
CA ARG A 272 17.70 -0.14 -14.52
C ARG A 272 18.83 0.08 -13.53
N GLY A 273 18.71 -0.48 -12.35
CA GLY A 273 19.78 -0.49 -11.34
C GLY A 273 20.60 -1.77 -11.46
N SER A 274 21.91 -1.68 -11.24
CA SER A 274 22.84 -2.83 -11.17
C SER A 274 22.67 -3.70 -9.93
N GLY A 275 21.44 -3.89 -9.42
CA GLY A 275 21.14 -4.64 -8.20
C GLY A 275 20.89 -6.12 -8.45
N LEU A 276 21.63 -6.99 -7.73
CA LEU A 276 21.45 -8.44 -7.68
C LEU A 276 20.20 -8.81 -6.85
N GLY A 277 19.02 -8.87 -7.50
CA GLY A 277 17.79 -9.31 -6.80
C GLY A 277 16.63 -9.62 -7.74
N GLY A 278 16.01 -10.79 -7.60
CA GLY A 278 14.98 -11.36 -8.49
C GLY A 278 13.64 -10.62 -8.62
N GLY A 279 13.47 -9.44 -7.99
CA GLY A 279 12.29 -8.58 -8.18
C GLY A 279 12.45 -7.56 -9.32
N HIS A 280 13.61 -7.52 -9.97
CA HIS A 280 13.88 -6.58 -11.07
C HIS A 280 13.37 -7.11 -12.42
N ASP A 281 13.39 -8.43 -12.64
CA ASP A 281 13.01 -9.05 -13.92
C ASP A 281 11.53 -8.81 -14.28
N GLU A 282 10.64 -8.82 -13.28
CA GLU A 282 9.21 -8.60 -13.51
C GLU A 282 8.90 -7.15 -13.88
N ARG A 283 9.51 -6.19 -13.18
CA ARG A 283 9.34 -4.76 -13.49
C ARG A 283 9.86 -4.43 -14.91
N GLU A 284 11.03 -4.97 -15.27
CA GLU A 284 11.59 -4.79 -16.60
C GLU A 284 10.70 -5.40 -17.69
N GLN A 285 10.14 -6.58 -17.45
CA GLN A 285 9.21 -7.21 -18.37
C GLN A 285 7.94 -6.37 -18.53
N THR A 286 7.42 -5.83 -17.45
CA THR A 286 6.24 -4.96 -17.45
C THR A 286 6.51 -3.64 -18.15
N LEU A 287 7.65 -3.00 -17.86
CA LEU A 287 8.09 -1.78 -18.57
C LEU A 287 8.24 -2.04 -20.07
N ASN A 288 8.93 -3.12 -20.47
CA ASN A 288 9.08 -3.47 -21.86
C ASN A 288 7.74 -3.70 -22.56
N GLN A 289 6.78 -4.34 -21.88
CA GLN A 289 5.43 -4.51 -22.43
C GLN A 289 4.72 -3.17 -22.59
N LEU A 290 4.84 -2.25 -21.62
CA LEU A 290 4.29 -0.91 -21.74
C LEU A 290 4.85 -0.15 -22.95
N LEU A 291 6.17 -0.23 -23.14
CA LEU A 291 6.83 0.38 -24.30
C LEU A 291 6.34 -0.23 -25.62
N VAL A 292 6.17 -1.56 -25.68
CA VAL A 292 5.66 -2.27 -26.87
C VAL A 292 4.21 -1.84 -27.17
N GLU A 293 3.35 -1.74 -26.16
CA GLU A 293 1.96 -1.31 -26.38
C GLU A 293 1.91 0.15 -26.87
N MET A 294 2.71 1.05 -26.27
CA MET A 294 2.78 2.46 -26.71
C MET A 294 3.33 2.59 -28.14
N ASP A 295 4.36 1.81 -28.51
CA ASP A 295 4.90 1.80 -29.87
C ASP A 295 3.90 1.19 -30.87
N GLY A 296 3.10 0.21 -30.43
CA GLY A 296 2.13 -0.53 -31.23
C GLY A 296 0.85 0.24 -31.59
N PHE A 297 0.62 1.43 -31.02
CA PHE A 297 -0.51 2.27 -31.43
C PHE A 297 -0.27 2.88 -32.81
N ALA A 298 -1.23 2.68 -33.72
CA ALA A 298 -1.30 3.49 -34.94
C ALA A 298 -1.77 4.91 -34.56
N VAL A 299 -1.29 5.91 -35.29
CA VAL A 299 -1.56 7.34 -35.04
C VAL A 299 -3.06 7.69 -34.98
N ASN A 300 -3.94 6.80 -35.42
CA ASN A 300 -5.38 7.03 -35.58
C ASN A 300 -6.28 6.14 -34.70
N GLU A 301 -5.75 5.45 -33.69
CA GLU A 301 -6.58 4.55 -32.84
C GLU A 301 -7.44 5.30 -31.80
N GLY A 302 -7.30 6.63 -31.69
CA GLY A 302 -8.12 7.45 -30.78
C GLY A 302 -7.84 7.21 -29.30
N VAL A 303 -6.69 6.63 -28.95
CA VAL A 303 -6.28 6.42 -27.56
C VAL A 303 -5.11 7.32 -27.23
N VAL A 304 -5.22 8.08 -26.12
CA VAL A 304 -4.13 8.90 -25.56
C VAL A 304 -3.76 8.37 -24.19
N VAL A 305 -2.47 8.24 -23.93
CA VAL A 305 -1.95 7.80 -22.63
C VAL A 305 -1.52 9.02 -21.82
N LEU A 306 -2.14 9.26 -20.69
CA LEU A 306 -1.68 10.22 -19.69
C LEU A 306 -0.96 9.44 -18.57
N ALA A 307 0.19 9.90 -18.12
CA ALA A 307 0.83 9.33 -16.94
C ALA A 307 1.19 10.44 -15.95
N ALA A 308 1.25 10.11 -14.67
CA ALA A 308 1.67 11.03 -13.63
C ALA A 308 2.85 10.47 -12.85
N THR A 309 3.80 11.36 -12.50
CA THR A 309 4.92 11.04 -11.61
C THR A 309 5.28 12.25 -10.74
N ASN A 310 5.78 11.97 -9.57
CA ASN A 310 6.39 12.99 -8.71
C ASN A 310 7.91 13.11 -8.98
N ARG A 311 8.49 12.16 -9.72
CA ARG A 311 9.95 12.03 -9.91
C ARG A 311 10.29 11.62 -11.33
N VAL A 312 10.47 12.62 -12.19
CA VAL A 312 10.88 12.38 -13.58
C VAL A 312 12.34 11.91 -13.67
N ASP A 313 13.18 12.29 -12.71
CA ASP A 313 14.61 12.00 -12.63
C ASP A 313 14.94 10.50 -12.55
N ILE A 314 14.02 9.69 -12.00
CA ILE A 314 14.21 8.25 -11.85
C ILE A 314 13.62 7.43 -13.01
N LEU A 315 12.89 8.05 -13.94
CA LEU A 315 12.27 7.34 -15.06
C LEU A 315 13.32 6.86 -16.08
N ASP A 316 13.03 5.70 -16.66
CA ASP A 316 13.83 5.19 -17.77
C ASP A 316 13.71 6.13 -18.99
N PRO A 317 14.85 6.62 -19.54
CA PRO A 317 14.83 7.52 -20.69
C PRO A 317 14.09 6.94 -21.90
N ALA A 318 13.91 5.63 -21.97
CA ALA A 318 13.14 4.99 -23.04
C ALA A 318 11.66 5.40 -23.04
N LEU A 319 11.08 5.74 -21.88
CA LEU A 319 9.71 6.25 -21.79
C LEU A 319 9.57 7.65 -22.38
N LEU A 320 10.64 8.46 -22.31
CA LEU A 320 10.64 9.87 -22.73
C LEU A 320 11.04 10.05 -24.21
N ARG A 321 11.18 8.95 -24.96
CA ARG A 321 11.50 9.03 -26.39
C ARG A 321 10.27 9.41 -27.22
N PRO A 322 10.46 10.16 -28.31
CA PRO A 322 9.39 10.45 -29.27
C PRO A 322 8.62 9.19 -29.69
N GLY A 323 7.29 9.30 -29.78
CA GLY A 323 6.38 8.18 -30.03
C GLY A 323 5.86 7.47 -28.78
N ARG A 324 6.26 7.93 -27.57
CA ARG A 324 5.83 7.42 -26.26
C ARG A 324 5.27 8.56 -25.43
N PHE A 325 5.99 9.03 -24.39
CA PHE A 325 5.62 10.26 -23.68
C PHE A 325 6.29 11.46 -24.37
N ASP A 326 5.68 11.90 -25.46
CA ASP A 326 6.21 12.95 -26.32
C ASP A 326 6.18 14.32 -25.68
N ARG A 327 5.25 14.52 -24.74
CA ARG A 327 5.01 15.81 -24.09
C ARG A 327 5.11 15.63 -22.57
N GLN A 328 5.75 16.59 -21.93
CA GLN A 328 5.84 16.66 -20.48
C GLN A 328 5.19 17.96 -20.03
N VAL A 329 4.16 17.86 -19.19
CA VAL A 329 3.45 18.99 -18.58
C VAL A 329 3.86 19.05 -17.11
N TYR A 330 4.48 20.16 -16.72
CA TYR A 330 4.93 20.35 -15.35
C TYR A 330 3.84 21.04 -14.52
N VAL A 331 3.24 20.30 -13.59
CA VAL A 331 2.21 20.80 -12.68
C VAL A 331 2.88 21.25 -11.38
N GLY A 332 3.17 22.56 -11.30
CA GLY A 332 3.88 23.17 -10.19
C GLY A 332 3.02 23.40 -8.95
N LEU A 333 3.64 24.06 -7.94
CA LEU A 333 2.87 24.60 -6.82
C LEU A 333 2.07 25.82 -7.33
N PRO A 334 0.83 25.99 -6.87
CA PRO A 334 -0.01 27.12 -7.29
C PRO A 334 0.55 28.43 -6.73
N ASP A 335 0.50 29.48 -7.53
CA ASP A 335 0.78 30.87 -7.12
C ASP A 335 -0.36 31.41 -6.23
N ILE A 336 -0.24 32.65 -5.74
CA ILE A 336 -1.25 33.27 -4.87
C ILE A 336 -2.65 33.25 -5.50
N LYS A 337 -2.75 33.60 -6.80
CA LYS A 337 -4.01 33.60 -7.52
C LYS A 337 -4.57 32.18 -7.65
N GLY A 338 -3.73 31.24 -8.02
CA GLY A 338 -4.09 29.82 -8.11
C GLY A 338 -4.59 29.27 -6.78
N ARG A 339 -3.91 29.61 -5.65
CA ARG A 339 -4.35 29.19 -4.31
C ARG A 339 -5.71 29.78 -3.96
N GLU A 340 -5.94 31.06 -4.25
CA GLU A 340 -7.23 31.71 -4.03
C GLU A 340 -8.35 31.03 -4.83
N ASP A 341 -8.10 30.72 -6.09
CA ASP A 341 -9.09 30.06 -6.95
C ASP A 341 -9.34 28.59 -6.53
N ILE A 342 -8.31 27.87 -6.09
CA ILE A 342 -8.45 26.55 -5.47
C ILE A 342 -9.29 26.63 -4.19
N LEU A 343 -9.01 27.59 -3.32
CA LEU A 343 -9.79 27.81 -2.09
C LEU A 343 -11.26 28.11 -2.42
N LYS A 344 -11.57 28.92 -3.44
CA LYS A 344 -12.94 29.18 -3.89
C LYS A 344 -13.66 27.90 -4.33
N ILE A 345 -12.97 26.99 -5.02
CA ILE A 345 -13.55 25.70 -5.42
C ILE A 345 -13.87 24.85 -4.20
N HIS A 346 -12.93 24.70 -3.28
CA HIS A 346 -13.11 23.86 -2.08
C HIS A 346 -14.00 24.50 -1.01
N ALA A 347 -14.25 25.81 -1.10
CA ALA A 347 -15.23 26.52 -0.28
C ALA A 347 -16.68 26.28 -0.72
N ARG A 348 -16.91 25.78 -1.93
CA ARG A 348 -18.27 25.48 -2.41
C ARG A 348 -18.98 24.51 -1.48
N GLY A 349 -20.11 24.98 -0.92
CA GLY A 349 -20.91 24.18 0.01
C GLY A 349 -20.44 24.18 1.46
N LYS A 350 -19.42 24.96 1.82
CA LYS A 350 -19.02 25.22 3.20
C LYS A 350 -19.57 26.57 3.66
N PRO A 351 -20.15 26.69 4.87
CA PRO A 351 -20.69 27.94 5.40
C PRO A 351 -19.54 28.81 5.93
N LEU A 352 -18.99 29.66 5.07
CA LEU A 352 -18.01 30.67 5.47
C LEU A 352 -18.73 31.88 6.07
N ALA A 353 -18.12 32.52 7.08
CA ALA A 353 -18.58 33.78 7.63
C ALA A 353 -18.19 34.97 6.73
N GLU A 354 -18.82 36.11 6.94
CA GLU A 354 -18.60 37.31 6.09
C GLU A 354 -17.22 37.94 6.27
N ASP A 355 -16.54 37.66 7.38
CA ASP A 355 -15.19 38.13 7.71
C ASP A 355 -14.07 37.39 6.95
N VAL A 356 -14.38 36.25 6.32
CA VAL A 356 -13.37 35.41 5.66
C VAL A 356 -12.95 35.98 4.32
N ASP A 357 -11.68 36.40 4.24
CA ASP A 357 -11.01 36.78 2.99
C ASP A 357 -10.13 35.64 2.45
N LEU A 358 -10.62 34.90 1.44
CA LEU A 358 -9.87 33.82 0.81
C LEU A 358 -8.57 34.31 0.13
N GLY A 359 -8.49 35.57 -0.28
CA GLY A 359 -7.26 36.17 -0.80
C GLY A 359 -6.19 36.33 0.29
N ARG A 360 -6.59 36.68 1.53
CA ARG A 360 -5.68 36.70 2.69
C ARG A 360 -5.21 35.30 3.06
N VAL A 361 -6.13 34.33 3.08
CA VAL A 361 -5.79 32.92 3.30
C VAL A 361 -4.82 32.41 2.24
N ALA A 362 -5.01 32.78 0.96
CA ALA A 362 -4.10 32.41 -0.11
C ALA A 362 -2.68 32.97 0.07
N ARG A 363 -2.55 34.21 0.58
CA ARG A 363 -1.23 34.80 0.92
C ARG A 363 -0.58 34.05 2.06
N SER A 364 -1.31 33.72 3.12
CA SER A 364 -0.77 33.02 4.30
C SER A 364 -0.47 31.53 4.08
N THR A 365 -0.79 30.98 2.91
CA THR A 365 -0.59 29.55 2.57
C THR A 365 0.44 29.35 1.46
N ALA A 366 1.48 30.18 1.42
CA ALA A 366 2.56 30.03 0.45
C ALA A 366 3.20 28.63 0.54
N GLY A 367 3.39 28.00 -0.63
CA GLY A 367 3.94 26.64 -0.73
C GLY A 367 2.93 25.51 -0.50
N PHE A 368 1.66 25.80 -0.21
CA PHE A 368 0.62 24.80 -0.11
C PHE A 368 0.23 24.26 -1.49
N THR A 369 0.02 22.96 -1.56
CA THR A 369 -0.55 22.29 -2.73
C THR A 369 -2.08 22.39 -2.73
N GLY A 370 -2.71 22.02 -3.85
CA GLY A 370 -4.17 21.94 -3.92
C GLY A 370 -4.77 21.00 -2.86
N ALA A 371 -4.10 19.89 -2.57
CA ALA A 371 -4.52 18.95 -1.54
C ALA A 371 -4.37 19.53 -0.11
N ASP A 372 -3.33 20.33 0.14
CA ASP A 372 -3.16 21.00 1.43
C ASP A 372 -4.26 22.05 1.66
N LEU A 373 -4.65 22.80 0.62
CA LEU A 373 -5.73 23.79 0.67
C LEU A 373 -7.11 23.14 0.86
N GLU A 374 -7.36 22.01 0.23
CA GLU A 374 -8.56 21.20 0.48
C GLU A 374 -8.63 20.75 1.93
N ASN A 375 -7.51 20.17 2.43
CA ASN A 375 -7.37 19.73 3.81
C ASN A 375 -7.54 20.88 4.80
N LEU A 376 -6.97 22.05 4.50
CA LEU A 376 -7.12 23.26 5.31
C LEU A 376 -8.59 23.62 5.55
N LEU A 377 -9.37 23.74 4.48
CA LEU A 377 -10.79 24.08 4.60
C LEU A 377 -11.62 22.96 5.24
N ASN A 378 -11.21 21.72 5.09
CA ASN A 378 -11.82 20.59 5.79
C ASN A 378 -11.52 20.64 7.29
N GLU A 379 -10.27 20.91 7.68
CA GLU A 379 -9.86 21.05 9.07
C GLU A 379 -10.54 22.26 9.72
N ALA A 380 -10.69 23.38 9.01
CA ALA A 380 -11.43 24.54 9.50
C ALA A 380 -12.90 24.18 9.75
N ALA A 381 -13.54 23.44 8.85
CA ALA A 381 -14.93 22.97 9.06
C ALA A 381 -15.05 22.03 10.27
N LEU A 382 -14.08 21.13 10.47
CA LEU A 382 -14.05 20.24 11.65
C LEU A 382 -13.83 21.02 12.95
N LEU A 383 -12.99 22.05 12.95
CA LEU A 383 -12.77 22.92 14.09
C LEU A 383 -14.02 23.73 14.45
N ALA A 384 -14.67 24.34 13.45
CA ALA A 384 -15.94 25.05 13.63
C ALA A 384 -17.03 24.14 14.22
N GLY A 385 -17.19 22.91 13.68
CA GLY A 385 -18.12 21.93 14.19
C GLY A 385 -17.82 21.49 15.63
N ARG A 386 -16.54 21.36 16.01
CA ARG A 386 -16.12 21.05 17.38
C ARG A 386 -16.47 22.17 18.38
N ARG A 387 -16.53 23.44 17.91
CA ARG A 387 -16.86 24.61 18.69
C ARG A 387 -18.36 24.97 18.63
N ASP A 388 -19.18 24.10 18.05
CA ASP A 388 -20.62 24.32 17.83
C ASP A 388 -20.93 25.63 17.06
N GLN A 389 -19.99 26.10 16.22
CA GLN A 389 -20.16 27.27 15.38
C GLN A 389 -20.95 26.92 14.11
N LYS A 390 -21.81 27.84 13.68
CA LYS A 390 -22.62 27.67 12.45
C LYS A 390 -21.88 28.05 11.18
N PHE A 391 -20.85 28.88 11.31
CA PHE A 391 -20.04 29.41 10.22
C PHE A 391 -18.57 29.21 10.53
N ILE A 392 -17.78 29.07 9.48
CA ILE A 392 -16.31 29.01 9.57
C ILE A 392 -15.83 30.46 9.53
N THR A 393 -15.28 30.96 10.62
CA THR A 393 -14.73 32.31 10.77
C THR A 393 -13.26 32.37 10.35
N GLU A 394 -12.71 33.59 10.16
CA GLU A 394 -11.29 33.78 9.82
C GLU A 394 -10.37 33.21 10.91
N ASP A 395 -10.69 33.38 12.18
CA ASP A 395 -9.92 32.80 13.31
C ASP A 395 -9.82 31.27 13.24
N VAL A 396 -10.91 30.61 12.88
CA VAL A 396 -10.95 29.16 12.73
C VAL A 396 -10.08 28.70 11.55
N ILE A 397 -10.09 29.43 10.44
CA ILE A 397 -9.22 29.14 9.28
C ILE A 397 -7.75 29.35 9.69
N HIS A 398 -7.47 30.42 10.39
CA HIS A 398 -6.12 30.71 10.88
C HIS A 398 -5.58 29.58 11.78
N GLU A 399 -6.37 29.13 12.74
CA GLU A 399 -5.99 27.97 13.57
C GLU A 399 -5.83 26.70 12.73
N ALA A 400 -6.65 26.50 11.71
CA ALA A 400 -6.54 25.36 10.80
C ALA A 400 -5.23 25.43 9.98
N VAL A 401 -4.79 26.62 9.50
CA VAL A 401 -3.49 26.81 8.84
C VAL A 401 -2.36 26.34 9.77
N ILE A 402 -2.36 26.82 11.00
CA ILE A 402 -1.35 26.43 11.99
C ILE A 402 -1.39 24.92 12.25
N LYS A 403 -2.58 24.34 12.36
CA LYS A 403 -2.77 22.90 12.56
C LYS A 403 -2.24 22.07 11.39
N VAL A 404 -2.43 22.51 10.16
CA VAL A 404 -1.93 21.81 8.97
C VAL A 404 -0.39 21.89 8.91
N ILE A 405 0.20 23.03 9.23
CA ILE A 405 1.67 23.24 9.24
C ILE A 405 2.34 22.48 10.39
N ALA A 406 1.82 22.64 11.60
CA ALA A 406 2.50 22.25 12.85
C ALA A 406 1.91 21.00 13.53
N GLY A 407 0.76 20.55 13.08
CA GLY A 407 0.02 19.46 13.72
C GLY A 407 -0.83 19.92 14.92
N PRO A 408 -1.53 18.98 15.56
CA PRO A 408 -2.42 19.28 16.69
C PRO A 408 -1.68 19.68 17.96
N GLU A 409 -2.29 20.56 18.75
CA GLU A 409 -1.78 20.94 20.08
C GLU A 409 -1.78 19.75 21.05
N LYS A 410 -0.74 19.68 21.88
CA LYS A 410 -0.59 18.68 22.95
C LYS A 410 -0.76 19.28 24.34
N ARG A 411 -1.92 19.84 24.63
CA ARG A 411 -2.21 20.51 25.92
C ARG A 411 -2.19 19.59 27.14
N SER A 412 -2.29 18.27 26.96
CA SER A 412 -2.25 17.29 28.05
C SER A 412 -0.83 16.97 28.55
N ARG A 413 0.21 17.44 27.84
CA ARG A 413 1.59 17.19 28.23
C ARG A 413 1.98 18.09 29.41
N VAL A 414 2.36 17.49 30.53
CA VAL A 414 2.94 18.21 31.66
C VAL A 414 4.40 18.53 31.32
N ILE A 415 4.71 19.81 31.20
CA ILE A 415 6.07 20.30 30.89
C ILE A 415 6.67 20.84 32.20
N PRO A 416 7.88 20.40 32.58
CA PRO A 416 8.60 20.99 33.72
C PRO A 416 8.84 22.49 33.50
N GLU A 417 8.83 23.28 34.57
CA GLU A 417 8.98 24.73 34.50
C GLU A 417 10.31 25.16 33.86
N ILE A 418 11.35 24.36 34.08
CA ILE A 418 12.68 24.58 33.46
C ILE A 418 12.61 24.42 31.94
N GLU A 419 11.94 23.35 31.43
CA GLU A 419 11.77 23.14 29.99
C GLU A 419 10.87 24.21 29.38
N ARG A 420 9.82 24.63 30.09
CA ARG A 420 8.94 25.71 29.65
C ARG A 420 9.69 27.03 29.48
N LYS A 421 10.54 27.36 30.46
CA LYS A 421 11.40 28.54 30.40
C LYS A 421 12.41 28.45 29.25
N LEU A 422 13.04 27.28 29.07
CA LEU A 422 13.98 27.04 27.96
C LEU A 422 13.29 27.26 26.61
N THR A 423 12.10 26.66 26.41
CA THR A 423 11.33 26.82 25.17
C THR A 423 10.94 28.29 24.94
N ALA A 424 10.50 29.01 25.97
CA ALA A 424 10.12 30.41 25.82
C ALA A 424 11.27 31.29 25.32
N TYR A 425 12.48 31.13 25.89
CA TYR A 425 13.65 31.86 25.42
C TYR A 425 14.14 31.40 24.05
N HIS A 426 14.01 30.14 23.74
CA HIS A 426 14.33 29.55 22.42
C HIS A 426 13.46 30.19 21.33
N GLU A 427 12.13 30.15 21.49
CA GLU A 427 11.20 30.69 20.50
C GLU A 427 11.28 32.22 20.41
N ALA A 428 11.42 32.92 21.55
CA ALA A 428 11.66 34.36 21.57
C ALA A 428 12.97 34.70 20.83
N GLY A 429 14.00 33.87 20.93
CA GLY A 429 15.26 34.02 20.23
C GLY A 429 15.09 34.00 18.72
N HIS A 430 14.33 33.03 18.19
CA HIS A 430 13.99 33.00 16.77
C HIS A 430 13.25 34.27 16.34
N ALA A 431 12.22 34.65 17.06
CA ALA A 431 11.37 35.79 16.72
C ALA A 431 12.13 37.12 16.68
N VAL A 432 12.91 37.39 17.70
CA VAL A 432 13.71 38.63 17.80
C VAL A 432 14.76 38.72 16.69
N VAL A 433 15.40 37.58 16.35
CA VAL A 433 16.35 37.53 15.23
C VAL A 433 15.63 37.76 13.90
N ILE A 434 14.48 37.13 13.66
CA ILE A 434 13.69 37.33 12.45
C ILE A 434 13.31 38.80 12.27
N HIS A 435 12.80 39.46 13.30
CA HIS A 435 12.42 40.88 13.26
C HIS A 435 13.57 41.80 12.87
N ALA A 436 14.80 41.50 13.31
CA ALA A 436 15.97 42.29 13.00
C ALA A 436 16.57 42.06 11.60
N LEU A 437 16.06 41.10 10.83
CA LEU A 437 16.55 40.70 9.51
C LEU A 437 15.69 41.30 8.39
N PRO A 438 16.25 42.22 7.55
CA PRO A 438 15.44 43.02 6.61
C PRO A 438 14.80 42.22 5.45
N ASP A 439 15.43 41.10 5.03
CA ASP A 439 14.94 40.31 3.91
C ASP A 439 14.21 39.03 4.37
N HIS A 440 14.03 38.83 5.69
CA HIS A 440 13.33 37.68 6.24
C HIS A 440 11.82 37.92 6.22
N ASP A 441 11.05 36.81 6.10
CA ASP A 441 9.59 36.87 6.20
C ASP A 441 9.18 37.23 7.65
N PRO A 442 8.11 38.04 7.86
CA PRO A 442 7.74 38.54 9.19
C PRO A 442 7.24 37.41 10.11
N VAL A 443 7.39 37.64 11.41
CA VAL A 443 6.85 36.75 12.44
C VAL A 443 5.33 36.86 12.44
N HIS A 444 4.66 35.74 12.35
CA HIS A 444 3.22 35.65 12.34
C HIS A 444 2.67 35.24 13.70
N GLN A 445 3.28 34.24 14.34
CA GLN A 445 2.89 33.77 15.66
C GLN A 445 4.06 33.09 16.36
N ILE A 446 4.14 33.24 17.66
CA ILE A 446 5.08 32.54 18.53
C ILE A 446 4.30 31.75 19.56
N THR A 447 4.62 30.47 19.77
CA THR A 447 3.94 29.65 20.75
C THR A 447 4.88 28.69 21.46
N ILE A 448 4.67 28.51 22.75
CA ILE A 448 5.36 27.50 23.57
C ILE A 448 4.46 26.30 23.85
N VAL A 449 3.24 26.26 23.27
CA VAL A 449 2.35 25.09 23.33
C VAL A 449 2.90 24.00 22.41
N PRO A 450 3.21 22.80 22.92
CA PRO A 450 3.78 21.75 22.08
C PRO A 450 2.81 21.32 20.97
N ARG A 451 3.36 21.18 19.75
CA ARG A 451 2.64 20.66 18.59
C ARG A 451 3.48 19.57 17.89
N GLY A 452 2.83 18.49 17.47
CA GLY A 452 3.54 17.41 16.79
C GLY A 452 4.74 16.89 17.61
N GLN A 453 5.97 17.09 17.12
CA GLN A 453 7.23 16.76 17.81
C GLN A 453 7.93 18.00 18.42
N ALA A 454 7.47 19.20 18.09
CA ALA A 454 8.06 20.43 18.56
C ALA A 454 7.60 20.79 19.99
N GLY A 455 8.49 21.33 20.82
CA GLY A 455 8.19 21.83 22.16
C GLY A 455 7.55 23.22 22.13
N GLY A 456 7.88 24.03 21.15
CA GLY A 456 7.33 25.35 20.80
C GLY A 456 7.50 25.57 19.32
N MET A 457 7.09 26.75 18.82
CA MET A 457 7.22 27.09 17.41
C MET A 457 7.12 28.60 17.19
N THR A 458 8.02 29.12 16.39
CA THR A 458 7.94 30.47 15.83
C THR A 458 7.54 30.36 14.37
N ILE A 459 6.35 30.83 14.02
CA ILE A 459 5.77 30.77 12.68
C ILE A 459 6.03 32.10 11.99
N PHE A 460 6.59 32.03 10.80
CA PHE A 460 6.72 33.14 9.87
C PHE A 460 6.07 32.78 8.56
N LEU A 461 5.40 33.71 7.92
CA LEU A 461 4.68 33.47 6.67
C LEU A 461 5.21 34.44 5.61
N PRO A 462 5.60 33.93 4.42
CA PRO A 462 6.00 34.80 3.34
C PRO A 462 4.80 35.63 2.85
N GLU A 463 5.04 36.92 2.64
CA GLU A 463 4.02 37.83 2.08
C GLU A 463 3.85 37.66 0.57
N GLU A 464 4.90 37.18 -0.11
CA GLU A 464 4.95 36.98 -1.56
C GLU A 464 5.54 35.62 -1.93
N ASP A 465 5.10 35.07 -3.05
CA ASP A 465 5.71 33.87 -3.63
C ASP A 465 7.05 34.21 -4.27
N ARG A 466 8.14 33.67 -3.74
CA ARG A 466 9.49 33.92 -4.24
C ARG A 466 9.97 32.77 -5.12
N SER A 467 10.13 33.03 -6.41
CA SER A 467 10.71 32.06 -7.35
C SER A 467 12.22 31.90 -7.19
N TYR A 468 12.91 32.93 -6.74
CA TYR A 468 14.37 32.94 -6.55
C TYR A 468 14.73 33.34 -5.13
N ARG A 469 15.76 32.70 -4.57
CA ARG A 469 16.32 33.00 -3.25
C ARG A 469 17.72 33.56 -3.41
N SER A 470 17.94 34.77 -2.94
CA SER A 470 19.27 35.40 -2.96
C SER A 470 20.21 34.76 -1.92
N LYS A 471 21.54 34.95 -2.09
CA LYS A 471 22.53 34.55 -1.08
C LYS A 471 22.23 35.23 0.27
N ALA A 472 21.85 36.54 0.25
CA ALA A 472 21.49 37.28 1.44
C ALA A 472 20.30 36.66 2.18
N TYR A 473 19.19 36.36 1.46
CA TYR A 473 18.01 35.69 2.02
C TYR A 473 18.35 34.34 2.65
N MET A 474 19.12 33.49 1.94
CA MET A 474 19.51 32.18 2.47
C MET A 474 20.40 32.29 3.71
N THR A 475 21.30 33.28 3.74
CA THR A 475 22.14 33.57 4.93
C THR A 475 21.27 34.02 6.10
N GLN A 476 20.28 34.88 5.87
CA GLN A 476 19.35 35.33 6.91
C GLN A 476 18.50 34.21 7.45
N GLN A 477 18.07 33.24 6.58
CA GLN A 477 17.41 32.03 7.05
C GLN A 477 18.30 31.18 7.98
N ILE A 478 19.60 31.07 7.70
CA ILE A 478 20.53 30.39 8.60
C ILE A 478 20.64 31.13 9.94
N VAL A 479 20.73 32.46 9.90
CA VAL A 479 20.80 33.29 11.11
C VAL A 479 19.55 33.10 11.97
N SER A 480 18.37 33.15 11.38
CA SER A 480 17.10 32.96 12.09
C SER A 480 16.97 31.55 12.73
N LEU A 481 17.40 30.48 12.01
CA LEU A 481 17.39 29.12 12.55
C LEU A 481 18.34 28.94 13.75
N LEU A 482 19.38 29.73 13.87
CA LEU A 482 20.32 29.70 15.00
C LEU A 482 19.87 30.54 16.20
N GLY A 483 18.75 31.29 16.06
CA GLY A 483 18.20 32.22 17.06
C GLY A 483 17.93 31.58 18.41
N GLY A 484 17.21 30.42 18.39
CA GLY A 484 16.85 29.72 19.62
C GLY A 484 18.08 29.27 20.42
N ARG A 485 19.06 28.65 19.76
CA ARG A 485 20.29 28.18 20.41
C ARG A 485 21.11 29.35 20.98
N ALA A 486 21.21 30.45 20.24
CA ALA A 486 21.95 31.62 20.70
C ALA A 486 21.28 32.33 21.88
N ALA A 487 19.93 32.32 21.93
CA ALA A 487 19.20 32.85 23.06
C ALA A 487 19.36 31.97 24.33
N GLU A 488 19.34 30.63 24.17
CA GLU A 488 19.64 29.72 25.28
C GLU A 488 21.02 30.01 25.87
N GLU A 489 22.07 30.09 25.05
CA GLU A 489 23.43 30.38 25.50
C GLU A 489 23.54 31.76 26.19
N LEU A 490 22.92 32.82 25.60
CA LEU A 490 23.02 34.19 26.09
C LEU A 490 22.33 34.41 27.44
N ILE A 491 21.16 33.76 27.65
CA ILE A 491 20.32 34.03 28.83
C ILE A 491 20.44 32.92 29.88
N LEU A 492 20.47 31.67 29.47
CA LEU A 492 20.50 30.53 30.39
C LEU A 492 21.93 30.06 30.70
N GLY A 493 22.91 30.46 29.90
CA GLY A 493 24.32 30.09 30.06
C GLY A 493 24.61 28.62 29.70
N ASP A 494 23.65 27.93 29.07
CA ASP A 494 23.77 26.55 28.65
C ASP A 494 23.02 26.35 27.31
N ILE A 495 23.24 25.21 26.68
CA ILE A 495 22.66 24.85 25.38
C ILE A 495 21.97 23.51 25.46
N SER A 496 20.80 23.39 24.82
CA SER A 496 19.99 22.18 24.86
C SER A 496 20.02 21.40 23.54
N THR A 497 19.45 20.20 23.58
CA THR A 497 19.19 19.37 22.39
C THR A 497 18.00 19.90 21.57
N GLY A 498 17.24 20.85 22.07
CA GLY A 498 16.06 21.44 21.40
C GLY A 498 16.38 22.01 20.03
N ALA A 499 17.54 22.66 19.89
CA ALA A 499 18.01 23.23 18.63
C ALA A 499 18.49 22.22 17.57
N SER A 500 18.37 20.91 17.80
CA SER A 500 18.92 19.90 16.88
C SER A 500 18.34 19.98 15.47
N SER A 501 17.03 20.21 15.34
CA SER A 501 16.35 20.31 14.04
C SER A 501 16.77 21.61 13.30
N ASP A 502 16.94 22.69 14.02
CA ASP A 502 17.32 24.00 13.45
C ASP A 502 18.75 23.98 12.94
N ILE A 503 19.66 23.36 13.69
CA ILE A 503 21.04 23.14 13.25
C ILE A 503 21.10 22.27 12.01
N GLN A 504 20.29 21.20 11.93
CA GLN A 504 20.22 20.34 10.74
C GLN A 504 19.72 21.11 9.53
N ARG A 505 18.66 21.91 9.68
CA ARG A 505 18.12 22.78 8.61
C ARG A 505 19.11 23.83 8.18
N ALA A 506 19.73 24.52 9.12
CA ALA A 506 20.79 25.54 8.85
C ALA A 506 21.95 24.93 8.06
N THR A 507 22.44 23.75 8.50
CA THR A 507 23.50 23.00 7.82
C THR A 507 23.10 22.58 6.41
N ALA A 508 21.85 22.11 6.21
CA ALA A 508 21.33 21.72 4.89
C ALA A 508 21.27 22.93 3.93
N ILE A 509 20.87 24.12 4.43
CA ILE A 509 20.85 25.34 3.62
C ILE A 509 22.29 25.73 3.25
N ALA A 510 23.22 25.76 4.21
CA ALA A 510 24.63 26.11 3.96
C ALA A 510 25.27 25.13 2.96
N ARG A 511 24.97 23.83 3.06
CA ARG A 511 25.44 22.80 2.11
C ARG A 511 24.93 23.06 0.71
N LYS A 512 23.64 23.40 0.53
CA LYS A 512 23.07 23.76 -0.77
C LYS A 512 23.70 25.04 -1.34
N MET A 513 23.96 26.05 -0.50
CA MET A 513 24.65 27.26 -0.94
C MET A 513 26.03 26.97 -1.52
N VAL A 514 26.79 26.10 -0.86
CA VAL A 514 28.17 25.74 -1.29
C VAL A 514 28.17 24.72 -2.41
N GLY A 515 27.40 23.60 -2.25
CA GLY A 515 27.48 22.45 -3.14
C GLY A 515 26.64 22.57 -4.40
N THR A 516 25.42 23.14 -4.28
CA THR A 516 24.45 23.15 -5.40
C THR A 516 24.44 24.50 -6.12
N TYR A 517 24.44 25.62 -5.38
CA TYR A 517 24.23 26.95 -5.95
C TYR A 517 25.52 27.72 -6.26
N GLY A 518 26.69 27.17 -5.90
CA GLY A 518 27.97 27.83 -6.15
C GLY A 518 28.09 29.20 -5.49
N MET A 519 27.53 29.39 -4.27
CA MET A 519 27.50 30.66 -3.56
C MET A 519 28.72 30.89 -2.64
N SER A 520 29.74 30.01 -2.69
CA SER A 520 31.00 30.16 -1.96
C SER A 520 31.98 31.06 -2.74
N GLU A 521 32.65 31.97 -2.04
CA GLU A 521 33.70 32.81 -2.65
C GLU A 521 34.98 32.01 -2.87
N LYS A 522 35.26 31.02 -2.03
CA LYS A 522 36.48 30.19 -2.08
C LYS A 522 36.42 29.14 -3.16
N LEU A 523 35.25 28.51 -3.33
CA LEU A 523 35.03 27.43 -4.28
C LEU A 523 34.51 27.91 -5.64
N GLY A 524 34.04 29.16 -5.72
CA GLY A 524 33.56 29.80 -6.94
C GLY A 524 32.20 29.27 -7.42
N ASN A 525 31.88 29.58 -8.67
CA ASN A 525 30.58 29.24 -9.30
C ASN A 525 30.58 27.81 -9.84
N VAL A 526 30.83 26.82 -8.98
CA VAL A 526 30.88 25.41 -9.34
C VAL A 526 29.81 24.65 -8.56
N ALA A 527 29.02 23.82 -9.25
CA ALA A 527 28.09 22.90 -8.62
C ALA A 527 28.76 21.52 -8.43
N PHE A 528 28.95 21.13 -7.20
CA PHE A 528 29.56 19.84 -6.82
C PHE A 528 28.51 18.74 -6.61
N ASP A 529 27.31 19.09 -6.17
CA ASP A 529 26.18 18.16 -5.90
C ASP A 529 25.22 18.10 -7.10
N ALA A 530 25.75 17.84 -8.30
CA ALA A 530 24.91 17.67 -9.48
C ALA A 530 24.15 16.33 -9.39
N GLY A 531 22.99 16.33 -8.73
CA GLY A 531 21.99 15.26 -8.87
C GLY A 531 22.05 14.09 -7.87
N THR A 532 22.53 14.30 -6.63
CA THR A 532 22.55 13.26 -5.59
C THR A 532 21.58 13.51 -4.43
N ASP A 533 20.39 14.00 -4.68
CA ASP A 533 19.32 14.09 -3.66
C ASP A 533 18.66 12.72 -3.35
N GLU A 534 19.37 11.59 -3.54
CA GLU A 534 18.88 10.26 -3.17
C GLU A 534 19.59 9.71 -1.95
N VAL A 535 19.06 10.00 -0.77
CA VAL A 535 19.30 9.17 0.41
C VAL A 535 18.42 7.91 0.32
N PHE A 536 18.87 6.90 -0.43
CA PHE A 536 18.28 5.57 -0.33
C PHE A 536 19.22 4.66 0.46
N ILE A 537 18.73 4.19 1.62
CA ILE A 537 19.37 3.20 2.48
C ILE A 537 19.55 1.90 1.67
N GLY A 538 20.67 1.75 0.99
CA GLY A 538 20.98 0.58 0.16
C GLY A 538 22.00 0.83 -0.95
N LYS A 539 22.28 2.08 -1.28
CA LYS A 539 23.23 2.46 -2.36
C LYS A 539 24.59 2.98 -1.85
N SER A 540 24.85 2.86 -0.53
CA SER A 540 26.06 3.39 0.10
C SER A 540 27.35 2.60 -0.20
N MET A 541 27.30 1.57 -1.03
CA MET A 541 28.49 0.75 -1.37
C MET A 541 29.21 1.16 -2.68
N GLY A 542 28.88 2.30 -3.30
CA GLY A 542 29.48 2.63 -4.59
C GLY A 542 29.45 4.10 -5.04
N HIS A 543 29.08 5.06 -4.19
CA HIS A 543 29.16 6.46 -4.58
C HIS A 543 30.59 6.97 -4.47
N THR A 544 31.32 6.93 -5.56
CA THR A 544 32.50 7.76 -5.76
C THR A 544 32.03 9.22 -5.86
N ARG A 545 32.38 10.03 -4.87
CA ARG A 545 32.17 11.49 -4.93
C ARG A 545 32.81 12.02 -6.21
N PRO A 546 32.12 12.88 -6.99
CA PRO A 546 32.65 13.40 -8.27
C PRO A 546 33.77 14.44 -8.06
N TYR A 547 34.23 14.67 -6.84
CA TYR A 547 35.26 15.64 -6.46
C TYR A 547 36.29 15.04 -5.51
N SER A 548 37.47 15.68 -5.44
CA SER A 548 38.60 15.21 -4.63
C SER A 548 38.36 15.41 -3.12
N GLU A 549 39.06 14.63 -2.29
CA GLU A 549 39.04 14.79 -0.82
C GLU A 549 39.45 16.19 -0.40
N LYS A 550 40.33 16.85 -1.15
CA LYS A 550 40.72 18.25 -0.91
C LYS A 550 39.51 19.19 -1.08
N THR A 551 38.75 19.03 -2.16
CA THR A 551 37.53 19.82 -2.40
C THR A 551 36.47 19.55 -1.33
N ALA A 552 36.33 18.30 -0.89
CA ALA A 552 35.42 17.95 0.20
C ALA A 552 35.80 18.68 1.50
N ALA A 553 37.09 18.69 1.86
CA ALA A 553 37.55 19.41 3.04
C ALA A 553 37.33 20.93 2.93
N GLU A 554 37.56 21.53 1.74
CA GLU A 554 37.29 22.94 1.48
C GLU A 554 35.79 23.26 1.57
N MET A 555 34.90 22.35 1.11
CA MET A 555 33.44 22.50 1.27
C MET A 555 33.04 22.47 2.75
N ASP A 556 33.59 21.53 3.53
CA ASP A 556 33.31 21.42 4.97
C ASP A 556 33.79 22.67 5.73
N GLU A 557 34.94 23.26 5.36
CA GLU A 557 35.41 24.52 5.90
C GLU A 557 34.48 25.68 5.58
N GLU A 558 34.02 25.80 4.32
CA GLU A 558 33.09 26.85 3.90
C GLU A 558 31.73 26.74 4.58
N ILE A 559 31.17 25.53 4.66
CA ILE A 559 29.91 25.28 5.36
C ILE A 559 30.04 25.72 6.84
N ARG A 560 31.15 25.34 7.50
CA ARG A 560 31.41 25.75 8.88
C ARG A 560 31.52 27.25 9.00
N ALA A 561 32.30 27.92 8.12
CA ALA A 561 32.48 29.37 8.13
C ALA A 561 31.16 30.14 7.97
N ILE A 562 30.24 29.63 7.09
CA ILE A 562 28.91 30.22 6.93
C ILE A 562 28.11 30.11 8.23
N ILE A 563 28.09 28.93 8.86
CA ILE A 563 27.35 28.67 10.11
C ILE A 563 27.93 29.52 11.25
N ASP A 564 29.25 29.54 11.43
CA ASP A 564 29.92 30.31 12.49
C ASP A 564 29.67 31.81 12.33
N SER A 565 29.79 32.33 11.09
CA SER A 565 29.50 33.74 10.79
C SER A 565 28.02 34.08 11.07
N ALA A 566 27.11 33.21 10.70
CA ALA A 566 25.66 33.37 10.97
C ALA A 566 25.38 33.37 12.49
N TYR A 567 26.05 32.47 13.23
CA TYR A 567 25.90 32.38 14.68
C TYR A 567 26.41 33.63 15.39
N ASP A 568 27.57 34.17 14.97
CA ASP A 568 28.10 35.43 15.48
C ASP A 568 27.19 36.61 15.16
N GLN A 569 26.58 36.67 13.99
CA GLN A 569 25.57 37.65 13.64
C GLN A 569 24.35 37.55 14.54
N CYS A 570 23.83 36.34 14.74
CA CYS A 570 22.72 36.05 15.61
C CYS A 570 22.98 36.53 17.05
N ARG A 571 24.15 36.20 17.63
CA ARG A 571 24.55 36.68 18.98
C ARG A 571 24.60 38.20 19.09
N ARG A 572 25.10 38.88 18.06
CA ARG A 572 25.12 40.36 18.02
C ARG A 572 23.71 40.94 18.04
N ILE A 573 22.80 40.38 17.23
CA ILE A 573 21.39 40.81 17.17
C ILE A 573 20.73 40.63 18.53
N LEU A 574 20.84 39.44 19.13
CA LEU A 574 20.22 39.14 20.42
C LEU A 574 20.80 39.93 21.59
N THR A 575 22.10 40.25 21.54
CA THR A 575 22.74 41.12 22.55
C THR A 575 22.23 42.56 22.46
N ALA A 576 22.03 43.07 21.24
CA ALA A 576 21.51 44.42 21.00
C ALA A 576 20.01 44.53 21.40
N ASN A 577 19.23 43.47 21.27
CA ASN A 577 17.81 43.44 21.57
C ASN A 577 17.49 42.58 22.82
N ARG A 578 18.39 42.59 23.80
CA ARG A 578 18.25 41.71 24.98
C ARG A 578 17.00 41.98 25.80
N GLU A 579 16.60 43.28 25.91
CA GLU A 579 15.41 43.68 26.66
C GLU A 579 14.13 43.11 26.01
N GLN A 580 14.03 43.22 24.69
CA GLN A 580 12.92 42.67 23.92
C GLN A 580 12.89 41.14 24.01
N LEU A 581 14.05 40.49 23.90
CA LEU A 581 14.14 39.01 24.06
C LEU A 581 13.57 38.54 25.40
N VAL A 582 13.94 39.24 26.51
CA VAL A 582 13.42 38.88 27.84
C VAL A 582 11.92 39.17 27.94
N ALA A 583 11.46 40.32 27.45
CA ALA A 583 10.06 40.71 27.53
C ALA A 583 9.14 39.75 26.74
N VAL A 584 9.54 39.36 25.51
CA VAL A 584 8.82 38.40 24.69
C VAL A 584 8.78 37.03 25.39
N ALA A 585 9.91 36.55 25.92
CA ALA A 585 9.96 35.27 26.63
C ALA A 585 9.08 35.26 27.91
N GLU A 586 9.08 36.34 28.67
CA GLU A 586 8.23 36.50 29.87
C GLU A 586 6.75 36.55 29.51
N TYR A 587 6.37 37.23 28.42
CA TYR A 587 5.00 37.19 27.92
C TYR A 587 4.55 35.76 27.54
N LEU A 588 5.42 35.04 26.82
CA LEU A 588 5.13 33.63 26.44
C LEU A 588 4.98 32.70 27.64
N LEU A 589 5.72 32.95 28.73
CA LEU A 589 5.56 32.18 29.96
C LEU A 589 4.21 32.41 30.64
N VAL A 590 3.57 33.58 30.43
CA VAL A 590 2.25 33.91 31.00
C VAL A 590 1.12 33.48 30.06
N HIS A 591 1.21 33.84 28.78
CA HIS A 591 0.13 33.74 27.79
C HIS A 591 0.25 32.56 26.85
N GLU A 592 1.40 31.85 26.83
CA GLU A 592 1.72 30.67 26.04
C GLU A 592 1.80 30.91 24.52
N THR A 593 1.12 31.93 24.00
CA THR A 593 1.08 32.26 22.56
C THR A 593 1.08 33.78 22.41
N MET A 594 1.78 34.27 21.40
CA MET A 594 1.87 35.69 21.02
C MET A 594 1.61 35.84 19.53
N ASP A 595 0.69 36.69 19.13
CA ASP A 595 0.42 37.06 17.74
C ASP A 595 1.38 38.12 17.20
N ALA A 596 1.30 38.36 15.90
CA ALA A 596 2.18 39.34 15.22
C ALA A 596 2.02 40.77 15.77
N GLU A 597 0.79 41.22 16.01
CA GLU A 597 0.51 42.59 16.48
C GLU A 597 1.09 42.82 17.86
N THR A 598 0.85 41.90 18.78
CA THR A 598 1.43 41.94 20.12
C THR A 598 2.95 41.91 20.07
N PHE A 599 3.53 41.05 19.23
CA PHE A 599 4.98 40.97 19.08
C PHE A 599 5.60 42.28 18.59
N GLU A 600 5.06 42.90 17.53
CA GLU A 600 5.51 44.14 16.96
C GLU A 600 5.42 45.31 17.96
N SER A 601 4.43 45.33 18.86
CA SER A 601 4.27 46.36 19.88
C SER A 601 5.49 46.50 20.83
N TYR A 602 6.25 45.40 21.03
CA TYR A 602 7.48 45.42 21.84
C TYR A 602 8.66 46.11 21.16
N PHE A 603 8.58 46.41 19.87
CA PHE A 603 9.61 47.10 19.11
C PHE A 603 9.20 48.53 18.73
N THR A 604 7.93 48.82 18.56
CA THR A 604 7.41 50.15 18.20
C THR A 604 7.23 51.08 19.39
N GLY A 605 7.32 50.58 20.62
CA GLY A 605 7.13 51.35 21.85
C GLY A 605 5.69 51.74 22.18
N GLU A 606 4.72 51.28 21.38
CA GLU A 606 3.32 51.34 21.70
C GLU A 606 2.98 50.15 22.59
N GLN A 607 3.17 50.30 23.91
CA GLN A 607 2.68 49.29 24.85
C GLN A 607 1.17 49.17 24.66
N ALA A 608 0.71 47.98 24.21
CA ALA A 608 -0.70 47.65 24.22
C ALA A 608 -1.23 47.91 25.63
N SER A 609 -2.13 48.88 25.77
CA SER A 609 -2.79 49.17 27.03
C SER A 609 -3.52 47.91 27.45
N GLU A 610 -3.00 47.24 28.51
CA GLU A 610 -3.66 46.12 29.17
C GLU A 610 -5.09 46.54 29.48
N GLU A 611 -6.07 46.01 28.77
CA GLU A 611 -7.43 45.96 29.27
C GLU A 611 -7.47 44.96 30.46
N ARG A 612 -7.63 45.54 31.63
CA ARG A 612 -7.87 44.85 32.91
C ARG A 612 -9.20 44.08 32.89
#